data_cd3d951cc24e8081d11122ecb5603085
#
_entry.id   cd3d951cc24e8081d11122ecb5603085
#
_cell.length_a   1.000
_cell.length_b   1.000
_cell.length_c   1.000
_cell.angle_alpha   90.00
_cell.angle_beta   90.00
_cell.angle_gamma   90.00
#
_symmetry.space_group_name_H-M   'P 1'
#
loop_
_entity.id
_entity.type
_entity.pdbx_description
1 polymer ?
#
loop_
_entity_poly.entity_id
_entity_poly.type
_entity_poly.pdbx_seq_one_letter_code
_entity_poly.pdbx_strand_id
1 'polypeptide(L)'
;MKETINLYAFREGFRQVRPNNFSYEGLEVLFNHLEEFEEMTGEDMEFDVIAICCEYAEDDFNVVLEQYENLEFNPEASDPIEDLCEQMREWCGFAEYTAENTIVYRQY
;
A
#
# COMPACT_ATOMS: atom_id res chain seq x y z
N MET A 1 -12.42 -4.82 7.70
CA MET A 1 -13.54 -4.75 6.74
C MET A 1 -14.61 -5.69 7.23
N LYS A 2 -15.83 -5.53 6.79
CA LYS A 2 -16.93 -6.32 7.34
C LYS A 2 -16.67 -7.82 7.26
N GLU A 3 -17.27 -8.57 8.19
CA GLU A 3 -17.02 -9.96 8.55
C GLU A 3 -16.74 -10.97 7.44
N THR A 4 -17.19 -10.73 6.24
CA THR A 4 -17.11 -11.69 5.14
C THR A 4 -16.01 -11.37 4.13
N ILE A 5 -15.27 -10.28 4.31
CA ILE A 5 -14.23 -9.89 3.35
C ILE A 5 -12.91 -10.54 3.76
N ASN A 6 -12.49 -11.55 3.01
CA ASN A 6 -11.15 -12.13 3.12
C ASN A 6 -10.28 -11.60 1.99
N LEU A 7 -9.02 -12.00 1.94
CA LEU A 7 -8.08 -11.54 0.92
C LEU A 7 -8.59 -11.85 -0.50
N TYR A 8 -9.17 -13.02 -0.70
CA TYR A 8 -9.71 -13.40 -2.00
C TYR A 8 -10.84 -12.43 -2.44
N ALA A 9 -11.79 -12.17 -1.55
CA ALA A 9 -12.89 -11.26 -1.84
C ALA A 9 -12.39 -9.83 -2.07
N PHE A 10 -11.38 -9.41 -1.32
CA PHE A 10 -10.75 -8.11 -1.47
C PHE A 10 -10.13 -7.96 -2.87
N ARG A 11 -9.34 -8.94 -3.29
CA ARG A 11 -8.73 -8.96 -4.62
C ARG A 11 -9.78 -8.98 -5.72
N GLU A 12 -10.83 -9.76 -5.54
CA GLU A 12 -11.90 -9.88 -6.51
C GLU A 12 -12.64 -8.56 -6.72
N GLY A 13 -12.90 -7.84 -5.64
CA GLY A 13 -13.52 -6.53 -5.69
C GLY A 13 -12.70 -5.53 -6.48
N PHE A 14 -11.38 -5.50 -6.28
CA PHE A 14 -10.50 -4.64 -7.05
C PHE A 14 -10.42 -5.07 -8.51
N ARG A 15 -10.39 -6.37 -8.78
CA ARG A 15 -10.34 -6.88 -10.14
C ARG A 15 -11.55 -6.42 -10.96
N GLN A 16 -12.73 -6.37 -10.35
CA GLN A 16 -13.96 -5.98 -11.03
C GLN A 16 -14.05 -4.47 -11.27
N VAL A 17 -13.50 -3.66 -10.38
CA VAL A 17 -13.69 -2.21 -10.41
C VAL A 17 -12.43 -1.48 -10.86
N ARG A 18 -11.27 -1.90 -10.37
CA ARG A 18 -9.98 -1.25 -10.67
C ARG A 18 -8.87 -2.30 -10.82
N PRO A 19 -8.88 -3.10 -11.90
CA PRO A 19 -7.98 -4.24 -12.04
C PRO A 19 -6.50 -3.87 -12.16
N ASN A 20 -6.18 -2.63 -12.56
CA ASN A 20 -4.81 -2.22 -12.82
C ASN A 20 -4.22 -1.28 -11.77
N ASN A 21 -4.95 -1.00 -10.68
CA ASN A 21 -4.46 -0.07 -9.65
C ASN A 21 -3.42 -0.68 -8.73
N PHE A 22 -3.55 -1.97 -8.45
CA PHE A 22 -2.66 -2.66 -7.51
C PHE A 22 -2.29 -4.03 -8.06
N SER A 23 -1.06 -4.46 -7.80
CA SER A 23 -0.62 -5.80 -8.15
C SER A 23 -1.24 -6.84 -7.21
N TYR A 24 -1.11 -8.10 -7.56
CA TYR A 24 -1.59 -9.20 -6.73
C TYR A 24 -0.97 -9.15 -5.33
N GLU A 25 0.35 -8.94 -5.25
CA GLU A 25 1.04 -8.81 -3.97
C GLU A 25 0.73 -7.50 -3.27
N GLY A 26 0.59 -6.42 -4.03
CA GLY A 26 0.22 -5.11 -3.47
C GLY A 26 -1.12 -5.14 -2.77
N LEU A 27 -2.08 -5.87 -3.31
CA LEU A 27 -3.38 -6.03 -2.66
C LEU A 27 -3.27 -6.80 -1.34
N GLU A 28 -2.39 -7.79 -1.25
CA GLU A 28 -2.15 -8.49 0.00
C GLU A 28 -1.56 -7.57 1.07
N VAL A 29 -0.56 -6.76 0.69
CA VAL A 29 0.05 -5.78 1.59
C VAL A 29 -1.01 -4.79 2.08
N LEU A 30 -1.82 -4.28 1.17
CA LEU A 30 -2.87 -3.32 1.50
C LEU A 30 -3.94 -3.93 2.40
N PHE A 31 -4.38 -5.14 2.10
CA PHE A 31 -5.38 -5.84 2.90
C PHE A 31 -4.89 -6.04 4.33
N ASN A 32 -3.66 -6.51 4.49
CA ASN A 32 -3.08 -6.72 5.82
C ASN A 32 -2.98 -5.42 6.60
N HIS A 33 -2.61 -4.33 5.96
CA HIS A 33 -2.56 -3.01 6.59
C HIS A 33 -3.93 -2.57 7.08
N LEU A 34 -4.95 -2.72 6.26
CA LEU A 34 -6.31 -2.32 6.62
C LEU A 34 -6.88 -3.18 7.76
N GLU A 35 -6.57 -4.46 7.77
CA GLU A 35 -6.98 -5.36 8.87
C GLU A 35 -6.30 -4.98 10.18
N GLU A 36 -5.01 -4.65 10.15
CA GLU A 36 -4.30 -4.18 11.34
C GLU A 36 -4.87 -2.86 11.86
N PHE A 37 -5.22 -1.97 10.94
CA PHE A 37 -5.82 -0.69 11.31
C PHE A 37 -7.16 -0.90 12.02
N GLU A 38 -7.98 -1.82 11.53
CA GLU A 38 -9.25 -2.16 12.19
C GLU A 38 -9.04 -2.72 13.60
N GLU A 39 -8.04 -3.59 13.76
CA GLU A 39 -7.71 -4.13 15.08
C GLU A 39 -7.25 -3.05 16.05
N MET A 40 -6.44 -2.11 15.57
CA MET A 40 -5.91 -1.04 16.41
C MET A 40 -6.97 -0.05 16.84
N THR A 41 -7.91 0.26 15.97
CA THR A 41 -8.95 1.24 16.25
C THR A 41 -10.21 0.63 16.87
N GLY A 42 -10.39 -0.68 16.69
CA GLY A 42 -11.60 -1.39 17.13
C GLY A 42 -12.83 -1.08 16.29
N GLU A 43 -12.65 -0.46 15.13
CA GLU A 43 -13.74 -0.11 14.24
C GLU A 43 -13.66 -0.88 12.93
N ASP A 44 -14.80 -1.37 12.44
CA ASP A 44 -14.88 -2.01 11.14
C ASP A 44 -14.87 -0.96 10.03
N MET A 45 -14.03 -1.18 9.03
CA MET A 45 -14.01 -0.33 7.84
C MET A 45 -14.95 -0.88 6.78
N GLU A 46 -15.61 0.01 6.06
CA GLU A 46 -16.40 -0.39 4.91
C GLU A 46 -15.47 -0.70 3.74
N PHE A 47 -15.75 -1.79 3.02
CA PHE A 47 -14.99 -2.13 1.84
C PHE A 47 -15.47 -1.29 0.65
N ASP A 48 -14.72 -0.24 0.34
CA ASP A 48 -15.02 0.67 -0.76
C ASP A 48 -13.78 0.80 -1.65
N VAL A 49 -13.81 0.12 -2.80
CA VAL A 49 -12.68 0.09 -3.73
C VAL A 49 -12.29 1.49 -4.19
N ILE A 50 -13.27 2.33 -4.49
CA ILE A 50 -13.01 3.69 -4.99
C ILE A 50 -12.33 4.54 -3.91
N ALA A 51 -12.84 4.50 -2.67
CA ALA A 51 -12.25 5.24 -1.57
C ALA A 51 -10.82 4.79 -1.30
N ILE A 52 -10.57 3.49 -1.32
CA ILE A 52 -9.23 2.94 -1.11
C ILE A 52 -8.29 3.39 -2.21
N CYS A 53 -8.73 3.36 -3.47
CA CYS A 53 -7.92 3.85 -4.61
C CYS A 53 -7.58 5.33 -4.50
N CYS A 54 -8.42 6.12 -3.84
CA CYS A 54 -8.16 7.54 -3.60
C CYS A 54 -7.14 7.77 -2.49
N GLU A 55 -7.08 6.87 -1.51
CA GLU A 55 -6.17 7.03 -0.36
C GLU A 55 -4.82 6.34 -0.54
N TYR A 56 -4.76 5.26 -1.31
CA TYR A 56 -3.57 4.43 -1.42
C TYR A 56 -3.16 4.26 -2.88
N ALA A 57 -1.88 4.05 -3.09
CA ALA A 57 -1.33 3.81 -4.43
C ALA A 57 -0.22 2.77 -4.36
N GLU A 58 0.07 2.16 -5.49
CA GLU A 58 1.22 1.29 -5.65
C GLU A 58 1.99 1.75 -6.87
N ASP A 59 3.28 2.05 -6.69
CA ASP A 59 4.16 2.48 -7.76
C ASP A 59 5.51 1.79 -7.63
N ASP A 60 6.20 1.62 -8.76
CA ASP A 60 7.58 1.17 -8.77
C ASP A 60 8.44 2.15 -7.96
N PHE A 61 9.45 1.65 -7.25
CA PHE A 61 10.26 2.51 -6.39
C PHE A 61 10.96 3.64 -7.17
N ASN A 62 11.30 3.42 -8.44
CA ASN A 62 11.86 4.47 -9.29
C ASN A 62 10.86 5.60 -9.55
N VAL A 63 9.59 5.25 -9.75
CA VAL A 63 8.52 6.22 -9.95
C VAL A 63 8.33 7.05 -8.69
N VAL A 64 8.36 6.40 -7.52
CA VAL A 64 8.25 7.09 -6.23
C VAL A 64 9.37 8.09 -6.05
N LEU A 65 10.61 7.71 -6.39
CA LEU A 65 11.77 8.60 -6.31
C LEU A 65 11.63 9.81 -7.24
N GLU A 66 11.05 9.62 -8.42
CA GLU A 66 10.81 10.72 -9.35
C GLU A 66 9.74 11.68 -8.87
N GLN A 67 8.70 11.17 -8.23
CA GLN A 67 7.59 11.99 -7.75
C GLN A 67 7.91 12.77 -6.48
N TYR A 68 8.74 12.21 -5.62
CA TYR A 68 9.03 12.77 -4.30
C TYR A 68 10.53 13.11 -4.19
N GLU A 69 10.86 14.33 -4.55
CA GLU A 69 12.25 14.81 -4.61
C GLU A 69 12.98 14.83 -3.25
N ASN A 70 12.22 14.87 -2.16
CA ASN A 70 12.79 14.89 -0.81
C ASN A 70 13.23 13.52 -0.30
N LEU A 71 12.98 12.46 -1.05
CA LEU A 71 13.40 11.12 -0.67
C LEU A 71 14.84 10.87 -1.13
N GLU A 72 15.64 10.22 -0.27
CA GLU A 72 17.01 9.88 -0.58
C GLU A 72 17.15 8.36 -0.74
N PHE A 73 17.55 7.93 -1.92
CA PHE A 73 17.80 6.52 -2.18
C PHE A 73 19.26 6.20 -1.86
N ASN A 74 19.47 5.27 -0.91
CA ASN A 74 20.80 4.81 -0.54
C ASN A 74 21.01 3.37 -1.02
N PRO A 75 21.68 3.15 -2.16
CA PRO A 75 21.87 1.80 -2.69
C PRO A 75 22.82 0.94 -1.84
N GLU A 76 23.58 1.55 -0.92
CA GLU A 76 24.49 0.84 -0.04
C GLU A 76 23.84 0.38 1.28
N ALA A 77 22.59 0.77 1.54
CA ALA A 77 21.86 0.29 2.69
C ALA A 77 21.63 -1.22 2.60
N SER A 78 21.49 -1.88 3.74
CA SER A 78 21.25 -3.33 3.75
C SER A 78 19.95 -3.68 3.02
N ASP A 79 18.94 -2.81 3.09
CA ASP A 79 17.70 -2.93 2.34
C ASP A 79 17.30 -1.54 1.84
N PRO A 80 17.78 -1.16 0.63
CA PRO A 80 17.53 0.20 0.12
C PRO A 80 16.06 0.55 -0.04
N ILE A 81 15.23 -0.42 -0.40
CA ILE A 81 13.81 -0.18 -0.61
C ILE A 81 13.09 0.00 0.73
N GLU A 82 13.45 -0.79 1.74
CA GLU A 82 12.91 -0.63 3.09
C GLU A 82 13.31 0.72 3.69
N ASP A 83 14.55 1.14 3.48
CA ASP A 83 15.01 2.46 3.92
C ASP A 83 14.16 3.56 3.32
N LEU A 84 13.85 3.44 2.03
CA LEU A 84 12.97 4.38 1.34
C LEU A 84 11.56 4.38 1.93
N CYS A 85 11.03 3.18 2.24
CA CYS A 85 9.73 3.05 2.89
C CYS A 85 9.70 3.70 4.26
N GLU A 86 10.78 3.57 5.04
CA GLU A 86 10.87 4.23 6.35
C GLU A 86 10.78 5.74 6.24
N GLN A 87 11.45 6.33 5.25
CA GLN A 87 11.36 7.76 5.00
C GLN A 87 9.92 8.17 4.64
N MET A 88 9.26 7.38 3.80
CA MET A 88 7.88 7.65 3.41
C MET A 88 6.93 7.56 4.59
N ARG A 89 7.13 6.61 5.49
CA ARG A 89 6.27 6.43 6.67
C ARG A 89 6.25 7.64 7.59
N GLU A 90 7.34 8.39 7.62
CA GLU A 90 7.42 9.58 8.47
C GLU A 90 6.41 10.66 8.07
N TRP A 91 6.05 10.74 6.79
CA TRP A 91 5.13 11.79 6.35
C TRP A 91 3.80 11.27 5.79
N CYS A 92 3.73 10.04 5.30
CA CYS A 92 2.45 9.51 4.81
C CYS A 92 1.82 8.45 5.74
N GLY A 93 2.58 7.97 6.71
CA GLY A 93 2.07 7.04 7.73
C GLY A 93 2.09 5.57 7.35
N PHE A 94 2.10 5.24 6.06
CA PHE A 94 2.15 3.86 5.60
C PHE A 94 2.90 3.76 4.30
N ALA A 95 3.86 2.87 4.24
CA ALA A 95 4.54 2.48 3.02
C ALA A 95 5.17 1.11 3.22
N GLU A 96 4.90 0.18 2.32
CA GLU A 96 5.51 -1.15 2.33
C GLU A 96 5.84 -1.57 0.91
N TYR A 97 6.94 -2.28 0.73
CA TYR A 97 7.34 -2.77 -0.58
C TYR A 97 6.87 -4.20 -0.79
N THR A 98 6.74 -4.59 -2.06
CA THR A 98 6.40 -5.95 -2.46
C THR A 98 7.66 -6.64 -3.00
N ALA A 99 7.57 -7.96 -3.22
CA ALA A 99 8.66 -8.72 -3.82
C ALA A 99 8.97 -8.29 -5.26
N GLU A 100 8.07 -7.56 -5.90
CA GLU A 100 8.24 -7.04 -7.26
C GLU A 100 8.88 -5.65 -7.29
N ASN A 101 9.37 -5.15 -6.16
CA ASN A 101 10.02 -3.84 -6.01
C ASN A 101 9.07 -2.66 -6.24
N THR A 102 7.78 -2.87 -6.00
CA THR A 102 6.82 -1.79 -5.97
C THR A 102 6.57 -1.40 -4.52
N ILE A 103 6.08 -0.19 -4.32
CA ILE A 103 5.75 0.32 -2.99
C ILE A 103 4.27 0.63 -2.94
N VAL A 104 3.59 0.05 -1.95
CA VAL A 104 2.20 0.40 -1.62
C VAL A 104 2.27 1.43 -0.52
N TYR A 105 1.66 2.59 -0.73
CA TYR A 105 1.76 3.69 0.22
C TYR A 105 0.46 4.49 0.26
N ARG A 106 0.29 5.23 1.36
CA ARG A 106 -0.83 6.15 1.49
C ARG A 106 -0.49 7.43 0.74
N GLN A 107 -1.38 7.84 -0.14
CA GLN A 107 -1.21 9.09 -0.88
C GLN A 107 -1.43 10.27 0.06
N TYR A 108 -0.56 11.24 -0.08
CA TYR A 108 -0.58 12.38 0.81
C TYR A 108 -1.01 13.65 0.11
#